data_86ebf7ad68b6bc749f43a4394d687c79
#
_entry.id   86ebf7ad68b6bc749f43a4394d687c79
#
_cell.length_a   1.000
_cell.length_b   1.000
_cell.length_c   1.000
_cell.angle_alpha   90.00
_cell.angle_beta   90.00
_cell.angle_gamma   90.00
#
_symmetry.space_group_name_H-M   'P 1'
#
loop_
_entity.id
_entity.type
_entity.pdbx_description
1 polymer ?
#
loop_
_entity_poly.entity_id
_entity_poly.type
_entity_poly.pdbx_seq_one_letter_code
_entity_poly.pdbx_strand_id
1 'polypeptide(L)'
;MITTAAVLAASLIELATGLKVDGFMGLAVALFILWSGMGLAKDTVSPLLGEGADPELREKIVDKLRENPKVLGFHDLMVHDYGPGQRFARIHVEMDRREDPMECHEIIDDLERECLKSHGVHLVIHYDPVVTDDPELDRMHVRVEQILHKVDLRLGVHDFRMVPGKGHVNLIFDIVLPTDLRGQEEKIQNLLEEELNQEGGLRYYPVITYDQSSFN
;
A
#
# COMPACT_ATOMS: atom_id res chain seq x y z
N MET A 1 -37.38 9.40 -12.56
CA MET A 1 -38.65 9.88 -12.01
C MET A 1 -38.59 11.35 -11.57
N ILE A 2 -37.58 11.79 -10.80
CA ILE A 2 -37.46 13.21 -10.35
C ILE A 2 -37.33 14.17 -11.53
N THR A 3 -36.54 13.85 -12.53
CA THR A 3 -36.33 14.65 -13.75
C THR A 3 -37.60 14.80 -14.56
N THR A 4 -38.39 13.73 -14.70
CA THR A 4 -39.68 13.76 -15.41
C THR A 4 -40.70 14.62 -14.68
N ALA A 5 -40.73 14.52 -13.33
CA ALA A 5 -41.60 15.36 -12.52
C ALA A 5 -41.22 16.84 -12.59
N ALA A 6 -39.93 17.17 -12.63
CA ALA A 6 -39.46 18.54 -12.77
C ALA A 6 -39.85 19.16 -14.12
N VAL A 7 -39.68 18.42 -15.21
CA VAL A 7 -40.12 18.87 -16.56
C VAL A 7 -41.62 19.07 -16.62
N LEU A 8 -42.42 18.14 -16.07
CA LEU A 8 -43.86 18.28 -16.00
C LEU A 8 -44.27 19.52 -15.19
N ALA A 9 -43.64 19.75 -14.04
CA ALA A 9 -43.90 20.94 -13.22
C ALA A 9 -43.60 22.24 -14.00
N ALA A 10 -42.46 22.28 -14.72
CA ALA A 10 -42.09 23.43 -15.55
C ALA A 10 -43.18 23.72 -16.64
N SER A 11 -43.62 22.68 -17.34
CA SER A 11 -44.69 22.80 -18.35
C SER A 11 -46.00 23.29 -17.76
N LEU A 12 -46.38 22.85 -16.56
CA LEU A 12 -47.58 23.32 -15.87
C LEU A 12 -47.48 24.80 -15.43
N ILE A 13 -46.31 25.23 -14.98
CA ILE A 13 -46.02 26.63 -14.62
C ILE A 13 -46.11 27.51 -15.86
N GLU A 14 -45.55 27.10 -16.99
CA GLU A 14 -45.63 27.84 -18.25
C GLU A 14 -47.10 27.98 -18.71
N LEU A 15 -47.85 26.90 -18.64
CA LEU A 15 -49.28 26.92 -19.01
C LEU A 15 -50.09 27.86 -18.11
N ALA A 16 -49.79 27.95 -16.82
CA ALA A 16 -50.54 28.75 -15.84
C ALA A 16 -50.10 30.22 -15.81
N THR A 17 -48.85 30.53 -16.08
CA THR A 17 -48.27 31.87 -15.89
C THR A 17 -47.84 32.56 -17.19
N GLY A 18 -47.70 31.81 -18.30
CA GLY A 18 -47.09 32.28 -19.55
C GLY A 18 -45.58 32.52 -19.48
N LEU A 19 -44.93 32.20 -18.38
CA LEU A 19 -43.48 32.35 -18.19
C LEU A 19 -42.73 31.17 -18.85
N LYS A 20 -41.83 31.46 -19.76
CA LYS A 20 -41.00 30.47 -20.43
C LYS A 20 -39.87 29.99 -19.54
N VAL A 21 -40.16 29.04 -18.65
CA VAL A 21 -39.19 28.48 -17.67
C VAL A 21 -38.63 27.12 -18.12
N ASP A 22 -39.20 26.53 -19.17
CA ASP A 22 -38.81 25.23 -19.70
C ASP A 22 -37.32 25.11 -20.05
N GLY A 23 -36.74 26.13 -20.70
CA GLY A 23 -35.30 26.16 -21.04
C GLY A 23 -34.38 26.14 -19.81
N PHE A 24 -34.73 26.88 -18.76
CA PHE A 24 -33.94 26.91 -17.52
C PHE A 24 -34.09 25.59 -16.76
N MET A 25 -35.27 25.02 -16.73
CA MET A 25 -35.51 23.70 -16.11
C MET A 25 -34.84 22.59 -16.89
N GLY A 26 -34.84 22.65 -18.22
CA GLY A 26 -34.12 21.73 -19.07
C GLY A 26 -32.60 21.76 -18.81
N LEU A 27 -32.03 22.97 -18.69
CA LEU A 27 -30.64 23.16 -18.36
C LEU A 27 -30.32 22.59 -16.96
N ALA A 28 -31.13 22.88 -15.94
CA ALA A 28 -30.95 22.37 -14.60
C ALA A 28 -31.01 20.83 -14.55
N VAL A 29 -31.95 20.22 -15.25
CA VAL A 29 -32.07 18.76 -15.39
C VAL A 29 -30.85 18.18 -16.11
N ALA A 30 -30.39 18.82 -17.18
CA ALA A 30 -29.21 18.36 -17.93
C ALA A 30 -27.96 18.39 -17.06
N LEU A 31 -27.72 19.45 -16.28
CA LEU A 31 -26.60 19.56 -15.35
C LEU A 31 -26.69 18.51 -14.22
N PHE A 32 -27.87 18.25 -13.70
CA PHE A 32 -28.10 17.20 -12.70
C PHE A 32 -27.81 15.80 -13.26
N ILE A 33 -28.21 15.51 -14.48
CA ILE A 33 -27.96 14.23 -15.16
C ILE A 33 -26.43 14.08 -15.37
N LEU A 34 -25.75 15.14 -15.81
CA LEU A 34 -24.32 15.14 -16.05
C LEU A 34 -23.54 14.89 -14.75
N TRP A 35 -23.90 15.59 -13.67
CA TRP A 35 -23.31 15.40 -12.36
C TRP A 35 -23.53 14.00 -11.80
N SER A 36 -24.77 13.50 -11.89
CA SER A 36 -25.14 12.15 -11.46
C SER A 36 -24.43 11.07 -12.28
N GLY A 37 -24.33 11.27 -13.60
CA GLY A 37 -23.62 10.37 -14.51
C GLY A 37 -22.11 10.32 -14.23
N MET A 38 -21.50 11.47 -13.91
CA MET A 38 -20.09 11.53 -13.51
C MET A 38 -19.82 10.79 -12.20
N GLY A 39 -20.73 10.94 -11.22
CA GLY A 39 -20.66 10.17 -9.96
C GLY A 39 -20.71 8.67 -10.22
N LEU A 40 -21.71 8.21 -10.98
CA LEU A 40 -21.84 6.79 -11.32
C LEU A 40 -20.62 6.25 -12.09
N ALA A 41 -20.08 7.04 -13.03
CA ALA A 41 -18.88 6.65 -13.77
C ALA A 41 -17.68 6.51 -12.83
N LYS A 42 -17.48 7.45 -11.89
CA LYS A 42 -16.43 7.39 -10.89
C LYS A 42 -16.59 6.14 -10.02
N ASP A 43 -17.77 5.90 -9.48
CA ASP A 43 -18.05 4.76 -8.58
C ASP A 43 -17.87 3.40 -9.28
N THR A 44 -18.08 3.37 -10.61
CA THR A 44 -17.89 2.14 -11.40
C THR A 44 -16.46 1.90 -11.81
N VAL A 45 -15.71 2.97 -12.14
CA VAL A 45 -14.34 2.88 -12.64
C VAL A 45 -13.33 2.78 -11.49
N SER A 46 -13.61 3.43 -10.34
CA SER A 46 -12.71 3.47 -9.20
C SER A 46 -12.27 2.08 -8.72
N PRO A 47 -13.16 1.09 -8.51
CA PRO A 47 -12.76 -0.27 -8.15
C PRO A 47 -11.89 -0.95 -9.21
N LEU A 48 -12.11 -0.67 -10.50
CA LEU A 48 -11.32 -1.26 -11.59
C LEU A 48 -9.88 -0.70 -11.65
N LEU A 49 -9.67 0.50 -11.12
CA LEU A 49 -8.35 1.11 -11.01
C LEU A 49 -7.58 0.68 -9.75
N GLY A 50 -8.21 -0.11 -8.89
CA GLY A 50 -7.66 -0.56 -7.62
C GLY A 50 -7.84 0.49 -6.53
N GLU A 51 -9.06 0.60 -6.02
CA GLU A 51 -9.29 1.34 -4.77
C GLU A 51 -8.51 0.72 -3.63
N GLY A 52 -7.93 1.57 -2.79
CA GLY A 52 -7.29 1.12 -1.56
C GLY A 52 -8.30 0.35 -0.70
N ALA A 53 -7.86 -0.73 -0.08
CA ALA A 53 -8.69 -1.55 0.77
C ALA A 53 -9.31 -0.74 1.91
N ASP A 54 -10.51 -1.14 2.29
CA ASP A 54 -11.12 -0.71 3.54
C ASP A 54 -10.11 -0.87 4.69
N PRO A 55 -9.80 0.19 5.45
CA PRO A 55 -8.88 0.14 6.58
C PRO A 55 -9.21 -0.96 7.59
N GLU A 56 -10.50 -1.25 7.81
CA GLU A 56 -10.94 -2.33 8.70
C GLU A 56 -10.53 -3.71 8.18
N LEU A 57 -10.60 -3.94 6.87
CA LEU A 57 -10.17 -5.19 6.26
C LEU A 57 -8.65 -5.39 6.38
N ARG A 58 -7.90 -4.31 6.17
CA ARG A 58 -6.45 -4.30 6.33
C ARG A 58 -6.05 -4.67 7.77
N GLU A 59 -6.70 -4.07 8.74
CA GLU A 59 -6.43 -4.33 10.17
C GLU A 59 -6.71 -5.79 10.54
N LYS A 60 -7.80 -6.37 10.04
CA LYS A 60 -8.14 -7.79 10.24
C LYS A 60 -7.10 -8.75 9.67
N ILE A 61 -6.54 -8.44 8.50
CA ILE A 61 -5.47 -9.26 7.89
C ILE A 61 -4.21 -9.17 8.77
N VAL A 62 -3.82 -7.97 9.17
CA VAL A 62 -2.64 -7.72 10.01
C VAL A 62 -2.77 -8.39 11.38
N ASP A 63 -3.91 -8.27 12.02
CA ASP A 63 -4.15 -8.91 13.33
C ASP A 63 -4.01 -10.42 13.24
N LYS A 64 -4.51 -11.01 12.15
CA LYS A 64 -4.38 -12.44 11.92
C LYS A 64 -2.93 -12.91 11.78
N LEU A 65 -2.09 -12.14 11.11
CA LEU A 65 -0.65 -12.43 10.99
C LEU A 65 0.05 -12.36 12.35
N ARG A 66 -0.30 -11.36 13.17
CA ARG A 66 0.27 -11.16 14.51
C ARG A 66 -0.06 -12.27 15.50
N GLU A 67 -1.12 -13.04 15.27
CA GLU A 67 -1.47 -14.19 16.13
C GLU A 67 -0.43 -15.32 16.05
N ASN A 68 0.33 -15.43 14.97
CA ASN A 68 1.34 -16.48 14.81
C ASN A 68 2.69 -16.00 15.35
N PRO A 69 3.26 -16.66 16.38
CA PRO A 69 4.51 -16.23 17.01
C PRO A 69 5.76 -16.38 16.12
N LYS A 70 5.68 -17.13 15.02
CA LYS A 70 6.77 -17.28 14.05
C LYS A 70 6.80 -16.15 13.01
N VAL A 71 5.75 -15.36 12.92
CA VAL A 71 5.71 -14.14 12.11
C VAL A 71 6.44 -13.05 12.88
N LEU A 72 7.64 -12.70 12.42
CA LEU A 72 8.49 -11.68 13.05
C LEU A 72 8.15 -10.27 12.57
N GLY A 73 7.78 -10.15 11.29
CA GLY A 73 7.43 -8.91 10.65
C GLY A 73 6.58 -9.15 9.40
N PHE A 74 6.03 -8.08 8.88
CA PHE A 74 5.32 -8.08 7.60
C PHE A 74 5.37 -6.68 6.97
N HIS A 75 5.37 -6.63 5.64
CA HIS A 75 5.39 -5.38 4.88
C HIS A 75 4.66 -5.54 3.54
N ASP A 76 4.51 -4.47 2.78
CA ASP A 76 3.93 -4.43 1.43
C ASP A 76 2.53 -5.06 1.30
N LEU A 77 1.68 -4.88 2.31
CA LEU A 77 0.29 -5.29 2.19
C LEU A 77 -0.42 -4.46 1.12
N MET A 78 -0.73 -5.11 0.01
CA MET A 78 -1.56 -4.56 -1.06
C MET A 78 -2.89 -5.33 -1.11
N VAL A 79 -3.99 -4.60 -1.18
CA VAL A 79 -5.33 -5.20 -1.29
C VAL A 79 -6.06 -4.56 -2.46
N HIS A 80 -6.64 -5.40 -3.31
CA HIS A 80 -7.45 -5.01 -4.45
C HIS A 80 -8.86 -5.54 -4.28
N ASP A 81 -9.84 -4.66 -4.32
CA ASP A 81 -11.26 -5.01 -4.29
C ASP A 81 -11.87 -4.81 -5.68
N TYR A 82 -12.29 -5.89 -6.32
CA TYR A 82 -12.95 -5.91 -7.62
C TYR A 82 -14.47 -6.13 -7.49
N GLY A 83 -14.99 -6.00 -6.29
CA GLY A 83 -16.41 -6.20 -5.99
C GLY A 83 -16.70 -7.45 -5.14
N PRO A 84 -17.97 -7.77 -4.92
CA PRO A 84 -18.37 -8.82 -3.98
C PRO A 84 -17.73 -10.18 -4.31
N GLY A 85 -16.98 -10.72 -3.37
CA GLY A 85 -16.32 -12.02 -3.49
C GLY A 85 -15.09 -12.05 -4.40
N GLN A 86 -14.58 -10.89 -4.82
CA GLN A 86 -13.43 -10.74 -5.71
C GLN A 86 -12.36 -9.83 -5.07
N ARG A 87 -11.94 -10.19 -3.86
CA ARG A 87 -10.89 -9.47 -3.12
C ARG A 87 -9.60 -10.27 -3.15
N PHE A 88 -8.53 -9.60 -3.53
CA PHE A 88 -7.18 -10.17 -3.60
C PHE A 88 -6.25 -9.33 -2.75
N ALA A 89 -5.37 -10.00 -2.01
CA ALA A 89 -4.34 -9.32 -1.25
C ALA A 89 -3.01 -10.02 -1.44
N ARG A 90 -1.93 -9.25 -1.35
CA ARG A 90 -0.58 -9.78 -1.21
C ARG A 90 0.11 -9.12 -0.03
N ILE A 91 1.00 -9.86 0.62
CA ILE A 91 1.80 -9.35 1.73
C ILE A 91 3.12 -10.12 1.78
N HIS A 92 4.16 -9.47 2.25
CA HIS A 92 5.41 -10.10 2.61
C HIS A 92 5.41 -10.42 4.11
N VAL A 93 5.87 -11.61 4.48
CA VAL A 93 5.90 -12.07 5.87
C VAL A 93 7.31 -12.57 6.20
N GLU A 94 7.89 -11.95 7.21
CA GLU A 94 9.23 -12.25 7.69
C GLU A 94 9.18 -13.36 8.76
N MET A 95 9.98 -14.42 8.56
CA MET A 95 10.19 -15.49 9.53
C MET A 95 11.69 -15.80 9.65
N ASP A 96 12.11 -16.38 10.77
CA ASP A 96 13.51 -16.71 10.99
C ASP A 96 14.00 -17.74 9.94
N ARG A 97 15.12 -17.47 9.28
CA ARG A 97 15.75 -18.37 8.28
C ARG A 97 16.07 -19.77 8.81
N ARG A 98 16.12 -19.95 10.14
CA ARG A 98 16.40 -21.24 10.80
C ARG A 98 15.17 -22.11 10.97
N GLU A 99 13.99 -21.56 10.75
CA GLU A 99 12.74 -22.33 10.76
C GLU A 99 12.74 -23.35 9.61
N ASP A 100 12.05 -24.47 9.81
CA ASP A 100 11.88 -25.46 8.76
C ASP A 100 11.04 -24.89 7.62
N PRO A 101 11.53 -24.89 6.36
CA PRO A 101 10.79 -24.31 5.24
C PRO A 101 9.42 -24.95 5.00
N MET A 102 9.27 -26.25 5.32
CA MET A 102 7.98 -26.94 5.18
C MET A 102 6.99 -26.47 6.26
N GLU A 103 7.47 -26.25 7.47
CA GLU A 103 6.66 -25.70 8.55
C GLU A 103 6.24 -24.25 8.24
N CYS A 104 7.17 -23.43 7.72
CA CYS A 104 6.85 -22.08 7.27
C CYS A 104 5.77 -22.09 6.18
N HIS A 105 5.88 -23.00 5.20
CA HIS A 105 4.89 -23.16 4.16
C HIS A 105 3.51 -23.57 4.71
N GLU A 106 3.45 -24.49 5.67
CA GLU A 106 2.20 -24.91 6.30
C GLU A 106 1.51 -23.74 7.04
N ILE A 107 2.29 -22.93 7.76
CA ILE A 107 1.80 -21.72 8.43
C ILE A 107 1.21 -20.72 7.41
N ILE A 108 1.91 -20.48 6.32
CA ILE A 108 1.46 -19.58 5.26
C ILE A 108 0.15 -20.08 4.65
N ASP A 109 0.08 -21.35 4.30
CA ASP A 109 -1.09 -22.01 3.72
C ASP A 109 -2.31 -21.90 4.66
N ASP A 110 -2.09 -22.05 5.97
CA ASP A 110 -3.13 -21.90 6.97
C ASP A 110 -3.62 -20.44 7.07
N LEU A 111 -2.72 -19.47 7.08
CA LEU A 111 -3.06 -18.05 7.11
C LEU A 111 -3.84 -17.62 5.86
N GLU A 112 -3.42 -18.06 4.67
CA GLU A 112 -4.09 -17.78 3.40
C GLU A 112 -5.51 -18.38 3.38
N ARG A 113 -5.66 -19.66 3.78
CA ARG A 113 -6.96 -20.34 3.85
C ARG A 113 -7.90 -19.69 4.86
N GLU A 114 -7.36 -19.28 5.99
CA GLU A 114 -8.16 -18.67 7.04
C GLU A 114 -8.63 -17.27 6.64
N CYS A 115 -7.77 -16.50 5.96
CA CYS A 115 -8.10 -15.20 5.41
C CYS A 115 -9.24 -15.28 4.38
N LEU A 116 -9.18 -16.28 3.50
CA LEU A 116 -10.24 -16.53 2.53
C LEU A 116 -11.56 -16.91 3.23
N LYS A 117 -11.49 -17.81 4.22
CA LYS A 117 -12.67 -18.32 4.93
C LYS A 117 -13.34 -17.27 5.81
N SER A 118 -12.54 -16.44 6.52
CA SER A 118 -13.05 -15.49 7.50
C SER A 118 -13.38 -14.13 6.93
N HIS A 119 -12.66 -13.70 5.88
CA HIS A 119 -12.74 -12.36 5.33
C HIS A 119 -13.09 -12.31 3.84
N GLY A 120 -13.14 -13.48 3.16
CA GLY A 120 -13.42 -13.54 1.72
C GLY A 120 -12.34 -12.88 0.87
N VAL A 121 -11.08 -12.93 1.32
CA VAL A 121 -9.92 -12.35 0.64
C VAL A 121 -8.99 -13.47 0.20
N HIS A 122 -8.68 -13.50 -1.09
CA HIS A 122 -7.61 -14.34 -1.63
C HIS A 122 -6.27 -13.69 -1.29
N LEU A 123 -5.69 -14.07 -0.15
CA LEU A 123 -4.38 -13.61 0.29
C LEU A 123 -3.29 -14.46 -0.36
N VAL A 124 -2.23 -13.82 -0.82
CA VAL A 124 -0.97 -14.45 -1.24
C VAL A 124 0.14 -13.90 -0.36
N ILE A 125 0.81 -14.81 0.35
CA ILE A 125 1.90 -14.45 1.26
C ILE A 125 3.23 -14.78 0.58
N HIS A 126 4.08 -13.76 0.43
CA HIS A 126 5.47 -13.98 0.09
C HIS A 126 6.29 -14.18 1.37
N TYR A 127 7.01 -15.29 1.43
CA TYR A 127 7.85 -15.64 2.58
C TYR A 127 9.24 -15.01 2.44
N ASP A 128 9.63 -14.21 3.42
CA ASP A 128 10.94 -13.59 3.51
C ASP A 128 11.74 -14.16 4.69
N PRO A 129 12.75 -15.02 4.43
CA PRO A 129 13.59 -15.55 5.49
C PRO A 129 14.55 -14.48 6.01
N VAL A 130 14.39 -14.07 7.27
CA VAL A 130 15.24 -13.05 7.91
C VAL A 130 16.29 -13.66 8.82
N VAL A 131 17.39 -12.94 8.97
CA VAL A 131 18.51 -13.31 9.85
C VAL A 131 18.30 -12.64 11.20
N THR A 132 18.08 -13.41 12.26
CA THR A 132 17.82 -12.91 13.61
C THR A 132 18.99 -13.07 14.58
N ASP A 133 20.11 -13.66 14.13
CA ASP A 133 21.25 -14.05 14.97
C ASP A 133 22.57 -13.39 14.55
N ASP A 134 22.52 -12.28 13.84
CA ASP A 134 23.70 -11.53 13.40
C ASP A 134 23.74 -10.13 14.05
N PRO A 135 24.52 -9.96 15.15
CA PRO A 135 24.62 -8.67 15.82
C PRO A 135 25.26 -7.55 14.96
N GLU A 136 25.97 -7.90 13.89
CA GLU A 136 26.53 -6.91 12.97
C GLU A 136 25.45 -6.40 12.02
N LEU A 137 24.60 -7.30 11.53
CA LEU A 137 23.43 -6.96 10.71
C LEU A 137 22.48 -6.08 11.51
N ASP A 138 22.16 -6.44 12.75
CA ASP A 138 21.27 -5.65 13.62
C ASP A 138 21.81 -4.24 13.85
N ARG A 139 23.11 -4.12 14.16
CA ARG A 139 23.76 -2.80 14.35
C ARG A 139 23.73 -1.95 13.08
N MET A 140 23.93 -2.58 11.94
CA MET A 140 23.94 -1.87 10.66
C MET A 140 22.52 -1.46 10.24
N HIS A 141 21.52 -2.30 10.48
CA HIS A 141 20.12 -1.96 10.27
C HIS A 141 19.72 -0.72 11.08
N VAL A 142 19.98 -0.75 12.39
CA VAL A 142 19.71 0.41 13.27
C VAL A 142 20.46 1.67 12.82
N ARG A 143 21.70 1.52 12.35
CA ARG A 143 22.48 2.66 11.84
C ARG A 143 21.87 3.27 10.58
N VAL A 144 21.42 2.43 9.64
CA VAL A 144 20.73 2.88 8.43
C VAL A 144 19.43 3.59 8.77
N GLU A 145 18.61 3.03 9.66
CA GLU A 145 17.37 3.69 10.12
C GLU A 145 17.66 5.04 10.76
N GLN A 146 18.66 5.15 11.60
CA GLN A 146 19.03 6.43 12.23
C GLN A 146 19.44 7.50 11.21
N ILE A 147 20.12 7.10 10.12
CA ILE A 147 20.50 8.02 9.04
C ILE A 147 19.23 8.47 8.28
N LEU A 148 18.35 7.53 7.95
CA LEU A 148 17.09 7.83 7.25
C LEU A 148 16.18 8.73 8.07
N HIS A 149 16.10 8.51 9.37
CA HIS A 149 15.30 9.33 10.29
C HIS A 149 15.81 10.78 10.42
N LYS A 150 17.04 11.08 9.98
CA LYS A 150 17.49 12.48 9.83
C LYS A 150 16.81 13.18 8.66
N VAL A 151 16.33 12.43 7.68
CA VAL A 151 15.59 12.95 6.53
C VAL A 151 14.10 13.05 6.86
N ASP A 152 13.49 11.91 7.26
CA ASP A 152 12.09 11.84 7.66
C ASP A 152 11.85 10.61 8.55
N LEU A 153 11.12 10.78 9.65
CA LEU A 153 10.81 9.71 10.60
C LEU A 153 9.86 8.63 10.02
N ARG A 154 9.24 8.89 8.88
CA ARG A 154 8.36 7.94 8.19
C ARG A 154 9.10 6.96 7.30
N LEU A 155 10.40 7.18 7.04
CA LEU A 155 11.23 6.27 6.26
C LEU A 155 11.53 5.02 7.10
N GLY A 156 10.96 3.89 6.71
CA GLY A 156 11.24 2.59 7.30
C GLY A 156 12.10 1.73 6.38
N VAL A 157 12.91 0.86 6.97
CA VAL A 157 13.75 -0.11 6.26
C VAL A 157 13.17 -1.50 6.44
N HIS A 158 13.07 -2.25 5.36
CA HIS A 158 12.69 -3.66 5.39
C HIS A 158 13.53 -4.48 4.40
N ASP A 159 13.46 -5.80 4.50
CA ASP A 159 14.25 -6.77 3.71
C ASP A 159 15.78 -6.51 3.76
N PHE A 160 16.28 -6.11 4.96
CA PHE A 160 17.65 -5.71 5.15
C PHE A 160 18.61 -6.89 5.12
N ARG A 161 19.59 -6.85 4.21
CA ARG A 161 20.58 -7.91 4.00
C ARG A 161 21.97 -7.34 3.83
N MET A 162 22.96 -8.03 4.38
CA MET A 162 24.38 -7.75 4.21
C MET A 162 25.01 -8.80 3.31
N VAL A 163 25.60 -8.37 2.20
CA VAL A 163 26.29 -9.26 1.24
C VAL A 163 27.77 -8.90 1.17
N PRO A 164 28.65 -9.71 1.79
CA PRO A 164 30.10 -9.46 1.77
C PRO A 164 30.67 -9.54 0.35
N GLY A 165 31.48 -8.55 -0.03
CA GLY A 165 32.27 -8.49 -1.25
C GLY A 165 33.79 -8.47 -0.95
N LYS A 166 34.61 -8.32 -1.99
CA LYS A 166 36.06 -8.18 -1.83
C LYS A 166 36.43 -6.77 -1.36
N GLY A 167 36.58 -6.59 -0.04
CA GLY A 167 36.94 -5.30 0.58
C GLY A 167 35.76 -4.31 0.73
N HIS A 168 34.56 -4.77 0.59
CA HIS A 168 33.34 -4.00 0.83
C HIS A 168 32.19 -4.91 1.26
N VAL A 169 31.08 -4.29 1.69
CA VAL A 169 29.81 -4.97 1.97
C VAL A 169 28.69 -4.23 1.23
N ASN A 170 27.89 -4.96 0.48
CA ASN A 170 26.64 -4.41 -0.04
C ASN A 170 25.55 -4.51 1.04
N LEU A 171 24.92 -3.39 1.33
CA LEU A 171 23.73 -3.31 2.17
C LEU A 171 22.53 -3.27 1.23
N ILE A 172 21.80 -4.35 1.15
CA ILE A 172 20.62 -4.48 0.27
C ILE A 172 19.39 -4.34 1.15
N PHE A 173 18.52 -3.41 0.82
CA PHE A 173 17.29 -3.18 1.58
C PHE A 173 16.31 -2.34 0.78
N ASP A 174 15.07 -2.37 1.23
CA ASP A 174 13.97 -1.62 0.65
C ASP A 174 13.54 -0.49 1.58
N ILE A 175 13.11 0.64 1.00
CA ILE A 175 12.63 1.81 1.73
C ILE A 175 11.22 2.15 1.24
N VAL A 176 10.26 2.22 2.15
CA VAL A 176 8.94 2.76 1.86
C VAL A 176 9.02 4.28 1.74
N LEU A 177 8.89 4.79 0.53
CA LEU A 177 9.01 6.22 0.25
C LEU A 177 7.63 6.90 0.28
N PRO A 178 7.39 7.84 1.21
CA PRO A 178 6.19 8.67 1.21
C PRO A 178 6.03 9.46 -0.08
N THR A 179 4.79 9.68 -0.52
CA THR A 179 4.48 10.32 -1.80
C THR A 179 5.08 11.72 -1.94
N ASP A 180 5.15 12.47 -0.83
CA ASP A 180 5.71 13.82 -0.76
C ASP A 180 7.25 13.87 -0.82
N LEU A 181 7.93 12.73 -0.65
CA LEU A 181 9.38 12.59 -0.77
C LEU A 181 9.83 12.02 -2.12
N ARG A 182 8.91 11.78 -3.05
CA ARG A 182 9.25 11.34 -4.41
C ARG A 182 10.17 12.35 -5.11
N GLY A 183 11.20 11.80 -5.79
CA GLY A 183 12.24 12.60 -6.46
C GLY A 183 13.41 12.97 -5.54
N GLN A 184 13.43 12.49 -4.29
CA GLN A 184 14.56 12.66 -3.37
C GLN A 184 15.43 11.40 -3.23
N GLU A 185 15.18 10.37 -4.03
CA GLU A 185 15.86 9.07 -3.98
C GLU A 185 17.38 9.22 -4.08
N GLU A 186 17.87 10.01 -5.03
CA GLU A 186 19.29 10.28 -5.22
C GLU A 186 19.92 11.00 -4.00
N LYS A 187 19.18 11.91 -3.39
CA LYS A 187 19.64 12.61 -2.18
C LYS A 187 19.74 11.67 -0.99
N ILE A 188 18.78 10.76 -0.83
CA ILE A 188 18.78 9.73 0.23
C ILE A 188 19.96 8.77 0.02
N GLN A 189 20.14 8.29 -1.21
CA GLN A 189 21.26 7.43 -1.60
C GLN A 189 22.61 8.06 -1.23
N ASN A 190 22.83 9.30 -1.66
CA ASN A 190 24.08 10.02 -1.41
C ASN A 190 24.35 10.24 0.09
N LEU A 191 23.31 10.59 0.86
CA LEU A 191 23.42 10.75 2.30
C LEU A 191 23.84 9.45 2.99
N LEU A 192 23.21 8.33 2.60
CA LEU A 192 23.55 7.01 3.15
C LEU A 192 24.99 6.61 2.80
N GLU A 193 25.42 6.79 1.54
CA GLU A 193 26.78 6.49 1.12
C GLU A 193 27.82 7.32 1.89
N GLU A 194 27.56 8.60 2.11
CA GLU A 194 28.43 9.48 2.87
C GLU A 194 28.52 9.07 4.35
N GLU A 195 27.37 8.98 5.02
CA GLU A 195 27.30 8.73 6.47
C GLU A 195 27.77 7.32 6.87
N LEU A 196 27.52 6.31 6.03
CA LEU A 196 27.98 4.94 6.28
C LEU A 196 29.49 4.78 6.16
N ASN A 197 30.16 5.64 5.35
CA ASN A 197 31.58 5.53 5.05
C ASN A 197 32.46 6.62 5.71
N GLN A 198 31.91 7.44 6.62
CA GLN A 198 32.65 8.52 7.29
C GLN A 198 33.85 8.04 8.13
N GLU A 199 33.70 6.89 8.78
CA GLU A 199 34.72 6.44 9.78
C GLU A 199 35.92 5.73 9.17
N GLY A 200 35.95 5.48 7.87
CA GLY A 200 36.99 4.71 7.19
C GLY A 200 36.96 3.22 7.59
N GLY A 201 37.63 2.38 6.81
CA GLY A 201 37.67 0.92 7.05
C GLY A 201 36.97 0.14 5.96
N LEU A 202 36.07 -0.77 6.35
CA LEU A 202 35.25 -1.54 5.40
C LEU A 202 34.25 -0.63 4.72
N ARG A 203 34.20 -0.68 3.39
CA ARG A 203 33.32 0.19 2.63
C ARG A 203 31.93 -0.43 2.47
N TYR A 204 30.89 0.36 2.73
CA TYR A 204 29.50 -0.04 2.60
C TYR A 204 28.87 0.60 1.35
N TYR A 205 28.19 -0.22 0.55
CA TYR A 205 27.44 0.23 -0.63
C TYR A 205 25.95 -0.04 -0.42
N PRO A 206 25.15 0.98 -0.18
CA PRO A 206 23.69 0.81 -0.12
C PRO A 206 23.12 0.52 -1.51
N VAL A 207 22.40 -0.60 -1.62
CA VAL A 207 21.65 -1.02 -2.80
C VAL A 207 20.18 -0.97 -2.41
N ILE A 208 19.50 0.08 -2.84
CA ILE A 208 18.20 0.44 -2.32
C ILE A 208 17.12 0.21 -3.37
N THR A 209 16.05 -0.49 -3.00
CA THR A 209 14.78 -0.48 -3.71
C THR A 209 13.85 0.54 -3.04
N TYR A 210 13.22 1.40 -3.82
CA TYR A 210 12.26 2.36 -3.31
C TYR A 210 10.85 1.88 -3.59
N ASP A 211 10.16 1.44 -2.54
CA ASP A 211 8.77 1.07 -2.61
C ASP A 211 7.87 2.30 -2.51
N GLN A 212 6.86 2.31 -3.35
CA GLN A 212 5.88 3.37 -3.28
C GLN A 212 4.88 3.03 -2.18
N SER A 213 4.82 3.87 -1.15
CA SER A 213 3.69 3.81 -0.21
C SER A 213 2.40 3.94 -1.01
N SER A 214 1.73 2.83 -1.23
CA SER A 214 0.43 2.79 -1.93
C SER A 214 -0.70 3.35 -1.06
N PHE A 215 -0.37 3.77 0.18
CA PHE A 215 -1.36 4.10 1.21
C PHE A 215 -0.93 5.32 2.03
N ASN A 216 -1.54 6.44 1.73
CA ASN A 216 -1.81 7.53 2.66
C ASN A 216 -3.27 7.48 3.05
#